data_91fb25841cad67e6fbb648781d4c8420
#
_entry.id   91fb25841cad67e6fbb648781d4c8420
#
_cell.length_a   1.000
_cell.length_b   1.000
_cell.length_c   1.000
_cell.angle_alpha   90.00
_cell.angle_beta   90.00
_cell.angle_gamma   90.00
#
_symmetry.space_group_name_H-M   'P 1'
#
loop_
_entity.id
_entity.type
_entity.pdbx_description
1 polymer ?
#
loop_
_entity_poly.entity_id
_entity_poly.type
_entity_poly.pdbx_seq_one_letter_code
_entity_poly.pdbx_strand_id
1 'polypeptide(L)'
;RLTLPSGTAINLISAPAFLATKFEAFRTRGKADLLLSHDFEDIINVVEGRFSIVEEVDAGGAALRTYLSQQFASIIAAPDYTNVLPGLVAFDDLHSQRIERVRQRIAALAAMESR
;
A
#
# COMPACT_ATOMS: atom_id res chain seq x y z
N ARG A 1 -17.56 -7.96 11.80
CA ARG A 1 -17.55 -8.55 11.57
C ARG A 1 -18.05 -9.32 11.01
N LEU A 2 -18.16 -9.82 10.55
CA LEU A 2 -18.76 -10.64 10.14
C LEU A 2 -18.60 -11.82 10.41
N THR A 3 -18.88 -12.45 10.76
CA THR A 3 -18.62 -13.57 10.99
C THR A 3 -19.17 -14.51 10.42
N LEU A 4 -19.28 -14.97 10.07
CA LEU A 4 -19.47 -15.65 9.55
C LEU A 4 -19.66 -16.65 9.56
N PRO A 5 -20.03 -17.14 9.53
CA PRO A 5 -19.96 -17.91 9.59
C PRO A 5 -19.64 -18.56 9.33
N SER A 6 -19.45 -18.59 9.38
CA SER A 6 -18.86 -18.78 9.20
C SER A 6 -18.39 -18.55 9.10
N GLY A 7 -18.26 -18.39 9.30
CA GLY A 7 -17.58 -17.81 9.30
C GLY A 7 -17.27 -17.42 8.96
N THR A 8 -17.23 -17.53 8.51
CA THR A 8 -16.69 -17.05 7.94
C THR A 8 -16.45 -16.25 7.89
N ALA A 9 -16.82 -16.01 8.52
CA ALA A 9 -16.54 -15.10 8.51
C ALA A 9 -15.71 -14.69 8.37
N ILE A 10 -15.65 -15.02 8.23
CA ILE A 10 -14.59 -14.56 8.01
C ILE A 10 -14.44 -13.24 8.14
N ASN A 11 -13.67 -12.79 8.84
CA ASN A 11 -13.49 -11.51 8.93
C ASN A 11 -12.42 -11.05 8.12
N LEU A 12 -12.74 -10.45 7.10
CA LEU A 12 -11.76 -9.91 6.21
C LEU A 12 -11.48 -8.50 6.61
N ILE A 13 -10.23 -8.16 6.84
CA ILE A 13 -9.88 -6.77 7.08
C ILE A 13 -9.96 -6.02 5.77
N SER A 14 -10.25 -4.72 5.84
CA SER A 14 -10.30 -3.89 4.64
C SER A 14 -8.90 -3.71 4.05
N ALA A 15 -8.83 -3.35 2.78
CA ALA A 15 -7.54 -3.08 2.15
C ALA A 15 -6.76 -1.98 2.86
N PRO A 16 -7.39 -0.85 3.26
CA PRO A 16 -6.64 0.15 4.03
C PRO A 16 -6.10 -0.38 5.36
N ALA A 17 -6.88 -1.20 6.07
CA ALA A 17 -6.40 -1.78 7.33
C ALA A 17 -5.27 -2.77 7.09
N PHE A 18 -5.35 -3.54 6.00
CA PHE A 18 -4.27 -4.44 5.61
C PHE A 18 -2.98 -3.66 5.35
N LEU A 19 -3.08 -2.54 4.62
CA LEU A 19 -1.91 -1.69 4.35
C LEU A 19 -1.31 -1.18 5.65
N ALA A 20 -2.13 -0.73 6.60
CA ALA A 20 -1.63 -0.24 7.87
C ALA A 20 -0.86 -1.34 8.61
N THR A 21 -1.38 -2.56 8.60
CA THR A 21 -0.71 -3.69 9.22
C THR A 21 0.64 -3.95 8.57
N LYS A 22 0.69 -3.89 7.24
CA LYS A 22 1.93 -4.12 6.53
C LYS A 22 2.96 -3.03 6.78
N PHE A 23 2.53 -1.77 6.89
CA PHE A 23 3.44 -0.69 7.22
C PHE A 23 4.00 -0.85 8.64
N GLU A 24 3.19 -1.30 9.60
CA GLU A 24 3.70 -1.57 10.94
C GLU A 24 4.76 -2.65 10.89
N ALA A 25 4.51 -3.74 10.19
CA ALA A 25 5.49 -4.82 10.06
C ALA A 25 6.74 -4.35 9.33
N PHE A 26 6.57 -3.55 8.29
CA PHE A 26 7.68 -3.00 7.52
C PHE A 26 8.60 -2.16 8.42
N ARG A 27 8.02 -1.33 9.30
CA ARG A 27 8.79 -0.48 10.19
C ARG A 27 9.49 -1.27 11.28
N THR A 28 8.86 -2.33 11.79
CA THR A 28 9.44 -3.09 12.90
C THR A 28 10.34 -4.23 12.44
N ARG A 29 9.87 -5.07 11.50
CA ARG A 29 10.66 -6.23 11.07
C ARG A 29 11.63 -5.90 9.95
N GLY A 30 11.18 -5.08 8.99
CA GLY A 30 11.98 -4.75 7.83
C GLY A 30 12.88 -3.55 8.05
N LYS A 31 12.72 -2.86 9.17
CA LYS A 31 13.48 -1.66 9.49
C LYS A 31 13.41 -0.63 8.37
N ALA A 32 12.26 -0.59 7.70
CA ALA A 32 11.99 0.30 6.58
C ALA A 32 12.96 0.12 5.41
N ASP A 33 13.46 -1.10 5.21
CA ASP A 33 14.38 -1.40 4.11
C ASP A 33 13.56 -1.85 2.90
N LEU A 34 13.45 -0.97 1.90
CA LEU A 34 12.63 -1.24 0.71
C LEU A 34 13.14 -2.42 -0.10
N LEU A 35 14.46 -2.67 -0.07
CA LEU A 35 15.05 -3.72 -0.88
C LEU A 35 14.77 -5.12 -0.36
N LEU A 36 14.67 -5.28 0.95
CA LEU A 36 14.63 -6.60 1.57
C LEU A 36 13.29 -6.94 2.21
N SER A 37 12.32 -6.02 2.19
CA SER A 37 11.09 -6.22 2.92
C SER A 37 10.03 -6.89 2.09
N HIS A 38 9.56 -8.06 2.53
CA HIS A 38 8.40 -8.71 1.92
C HIS A 38 7.13 -7.92 2.22
N ASP A 39 7.10 -7.21 3.34
CA ASP A 39 5.94 -6.38 3.68
C ASP A 39 5.79 -5.23 2.69
N PHE A 40 6.90 -4.64 2.25
CA PHE A 40 6.83 -3.59 1.23
C PHE A 40 6.34 -4.16 -0.09
N GLU A 41 6.80 -5.36 -0.45
CA GLU A 41 6.33 -6.03 -1.65
C GLU A 41 4.82 -6.25 -1.61
N ASP A 42 4.29 -6.68 -0.46
CA ASP A 42 2.86 -6.87 -0.30
C ASP A 42 2.10 -5.55 -0.43
N ILE A 43 2.66 -4.45 0.08
CA ILE A 43 2.05 -3.13 -0.07
C ILE A 43 1.94 -2.77 -1.54
N ILE A 44 3.00 -2.96 -2.30
CA ILE A 44 3.01 -2.65 -3.72
C ILE A 44 2.00 -3.50 -4.48
N ASN A 45 1.91 -4.79 -4.13
CA ASN A 45 0.95 -5.68 -4.77
C ASN A 45 -0.49 -5.21 -4.56
N VAL A 46 -0.82 -4.74 -3.38
CA VAL A 46 -2.16 -4.22 -3.10
C VAL A 46 -2.41 -2.94 -3.91
N VAL A 47 -1.46 -2.03 -3.94
CA VAL A 47 -1.61 -0.78 -4.67
C VAL A 47 -1.77 -1.05 -6.16
N GLU A 48 -1.00 -1.98 -6.71
CA GLU A 48 -1.06 -2.30 -8.13
C GLU A 48 -2.35 -3.03 -8.48
N GLY A 49 -2.77 -3.95 -7.64
CA GLY A 49 -3.87 -4.84 -7.96
C GLY A 49 -5.27 -4.31 -7.64
N ARG A 50 -5.40 -3.30 -6.77
CA ARG A 50 -6.73 -2.78 -6.39
C ARG A 50 -6.93 -1.40 -6.98
N PHE A 51 -7.66 -1.33 -8.10
CA PHE A 51 -7.83 -0.04 -8.78
C PHE A 51 -8.58 0.98 -7.93
N SER A 52 -9.34 0.55 -6.93
CA SER A 52 -10.10 1.44 -6.07
C SER A 52 -9.38 1.77 -4.76
N ILE A 53 -8.07 1.46 -4.66
CA ILE A 53 -7.39 1.60 -3.36
C ILE A 53 -7.39 3.04 -2.85
N VAL A 54 -7.26 4.02 -3.75
CA VAL A 54 -7.25 5.42 -3.34
C VAL A 54 -8.58 5.79 -2.70
N GLU A 55 -9.69 5.42 -3.35
CA GLU A 55 -11.02 5.70 -2.82
C GLU A 55 -11.26 4.95 -1.51
N GLU A 56 -10.77 3.71 -1.41
CA GLU A 56 -10.95 2.92 -0.19
C GLU A 56 -10.23 3.56 0.99
N VAL A 57 -9.02 4.06 0.77
CA VAL A 57 -8.27 4.73 1.83
C VAL A 57 -8.96 6.02 2.23
N ASP A 58 -9.43 6.77 1.23
CA ASP A 58 -10.14 8.04 1.50
C ASP A 58 -11.37 7.80 2.35
N ALA A 59 -12.06 6.70 2.14
CA ALA A 59 -13.28 6.36 2.88
C ALA A 59 -13.00 5.66 4.21
N GLY A 60 -11.76 5.36 4.52
CA GLY A 60 -11.41 4.53 5.68
C GLY A 60 -11.36 5.24 7.02
N GLY A 61 -11.66 6.53 7.05
CA GLY A 61 -11.65 7.30 8.28
C GLY A 61 -10.40 8.16 8.39
N ALA A 62 -10.51 9.27 9.12
CA ALA A 62 -9.47 10.29 9.17
C ALA A 62 -8.16 9.75 9.74
N ALA A 63 -8.23 8.96 10.82
CA ALA A 63 -7.02 8.46 11.46
C ALA A 63 -6.24 7.54 10.53
N LEU A 64 -6.93 6.62 9.87
CA LEU A 64 -6.29 5.68 8.97
C LEU A 64 -5.75 6.40 7.73
N ARG A 65 -6.54 7.33 7.19
CA ARG A 65 -6.13 8.12 6.04
C ARG A 65 -4.86 8.90 6.33
N THR A 66 -4.80 9.59 7.47
CA THR A 66 -3.63 10.36 7.85
C THR A 66 -2.41 9.46 8.03
N TYR A 67 -2.58 8.34 8.72
CA TYR A 67 -1.50 7.41 8.93
C TYR A 67 -0.93 6.91 7.60
N LEU A 68 -1.81 6.44 6.72
CA LEU A 68 -1.35 5.88 5.44
C LEU A 68 -0.73 6.95 4.54
N SER A 69 -1.30 8.15 4.55
CA SER A 69 -0.74 9.25 3.76
C SER A 69 0.70 9.54 4.19
N GLN A 70 0.95 9.58 5.49
CA GLN A 70 2.29 9.81 6.01
C GLN A 70 3.23 8.68 5.63
N GLN A 71 2.76 7.43 5.69
CA GLN A 71 3.60 6.30 5.33
C GLN A 71 3.97 6.31 3.85
N PHE A 72 3.01 6.60 2.97
CA PHE A 72 3.30 6.65 1.55
C PHE A 72 4.20 7.84 1.21
N ALA A 73 4.03 8.98 1.87
CA ALA A 73 4.94 10.11 1.67
C ALA A 73 6.37 9.74 2.05
N SER A 74 6.53 8.98 3.13
CA SER A 74 7.84 8.51 3.56
C SER A 74 8.47 7.58 2.50
N ILE A 75 7.65 6.73 1.88
CA ILE A 75 8.13 5.84 0.81
C ILE A 75 8.65 6.66 -0.37
N ILE A 76 7.90 7.67 -0.81
CA ILE A 76 8.31 8.51 -1.93
C ILE A 76 9.63 9.21 -1.63
N ALA A 77 9.83 9.62 -0.39
CA ALA A 77 11.04 10.33 0.02
C ALA A 77 12.25 9.40 0.16
N ALA A 78 12.05 8.09 0.18
CA ALA A 78 13.15 7.15 0.36
C ALA A 78 14.04 7.14 -0.88
N PRO A 79 15.38 7.16 -0.71
CA PRO A 79 16.29 7.24 -1.88
C PRO A 79 16.14 6.07 -2.84
N ASP A 80 15.78 4.89 -2.35
CA ASP A 80 15.73 3.70 -3.18
C ASP A 80 14.39 3.49 -3.89
N TYR A 81 13.40 4.33 -3.61
CA TYR A 81 12.05 4.13 -4.11
C TYR A 81 12.02 3.94 -5.64
N THR A 82 12.64 4.84 -6.38
CA THR A 82 12.63 4.79 -7.84
C THR A 82 13.31 3.54 -8.37
N ASN A 83 14.37 3.08 -7.69
CA ASN A 83 15.14 1.94 -8.15
C ASN A 83 14.47 0.61 -7.80
N VAL A 84 13.77 0.54 -6.68
CA VAL A 84 13.18 -0.71 -6.19
C VAL A 84 11.85 -1.02 -6.86
N LEU A 85 11.06 0.02 -7.12
CA LEU A 85 9.68 -0.16 -7.57
C LEU A 85 9.55 -1.04 -8.82
N PRO A 86 10.34 -0.84 -9.88
CA PRO A 86 10.17 -1.65 -11.08
C PRO A 86 10.34 -3.15 -10.83
N GLY A 87 11.18 -3.52 -9.87
CA GLY A 87 11.41 -4.92 -9.58
C GLY A 87 10.29 -5.60 -8.81
N LEU A 88 9.37 -4.80 -8.26
CA LEU A 88 8.26 -5.33 -7.44
C LEU A 88 6.96 -5.46 -8.22
N VAL A 89 6.93 -4.94 -9.44
CA VAL A 89 5.73 -4.97 -10.28
C VAL A 89 5.90 -6.08 -11.31
N ALA A 90 4.79 -6.75 -11.66
CA ALA A 90 4.84 -7.88 -12.57
C ALA A 90 5.51 -7.54 -13.90
N PHE A 91 6.38 -8.41 -14.37
CA PHE A 91 7.09 -8.24 -15.63
C PHE A 91 6.29 -8.90 -16.75
N ASP A 92 5.51 -8.09 -17.43
CA ASP A 92 4.76 -8.55 -18.61
C ASP A 92 4.71 -7.41 -19.61
N ASP A 93 3.89 -7.54 -20.65
CA ASP A 93 3.82 -6.54 -21.72
C ASP A 93 3.34 -5.18 -21.21
N LEU A 94 2.70 -5.16 -20.04
CA LEU A 94 2.16 -3.94 -19.47
C LEU A 94 3.04 -3.38 -18.33
N HIS A 95 4.27 -3.87 -18.20
CA HIS A 95 5.12 -3.53 -17.06
C HIS A 95 5.26 -2.02 -16.87
N SER A 96 5.57 -1.29 -17.92
CA SER A 96 5.73 0.16 -17.83
C SER A 96 4.44 0.85 -17.38
N GLN A 97 3.31 0.38 -17.89
CA GLN A 97 2.01 0.94 -17.51
C GLN A 97 1.69 0.62 -16.06
N ARG A 98 2.05 -0.57 -15.60
CA ARG A 98 1.81 -0.96 -14.21
C ARG A 98 2.65 -0.12 -13.25
N ILE A 99 3.90 0.15 -13.61
CA ILE A 99 4.77 1.01 -12.80
C ILE A 99 4.17 2.40 -12.67
N GLU A 100 3.73 2.97 -13.80
CA GLU A 100 3.17 4.31 -13.79
C GLU A 100 1.88 4.37 -12.98
N ARG A 101 1.05 3.34 -13.09
CA ARG A 101 -0.19 3.26 -12.32
C ARG A 101 0.11 3.24 -10.83
N VAL A 102 1.08 2.44 -10.40
CA VAL A 102 1.47 2.37 -9.00
C VAL A 102 1.99 3.71 -8.52
N ARG A 103 2.84 4.37 -9.30
CA ARG A 103 3.37 5.67 -8.95
C ARG A 103 2.27 6.70 -8.76
N GLN A 104 1.30 6.71 -9.66
CA GLN A 104 0.20 7.66 -9.57
C GLN A 104 -0.64 7.40 -8.33
N ARG A 105 -0.91 6.13 -8.03
CA ARG A 105 -1.69 5.77 -6.85
C ARG A 105 -0.97 6.13 -5.56
N ILE A 106 0.32 5.85 -5.49
CA ILE A 106 1.10 6.19 -4.31
C ILE A 106 1.16 7.70 -4.12
N ALA A 107 1.33 8.46 -5.20
CA ALA A 107 1.34 9.92 -5.11
C ALA A 107 0.01 10.44 -4.59
N ALA A 108 -1.10 9.88 -5.07
CA ALA A 108 -2.43 10.28 -4.62
C ALA A 108 -2.63 9.95 -3.14
N LEU A 109 -2.18 8.77 -2.72
CA LEU A 109 -2.30 8.36 -1.33
C LEU A 109 -1.46 9.26 -0.41
N ALA A 110 -0.24 9.59 -0.85
CA ALA A 110 0.65 10.45 -0.07
C ALA A 110 0.10 11.86 0.07
N ALA A 111 -0.69 12.32 -0.90
CA ALA A 111 -1.22 13.68 -0.90
C ALA A 111 -2.49 13.84 -0.06
N MET A 112 -3.05 12.75 0.45
CA MET A 112 -4.34 12.82 1.15
C MET A 112 -4.28 13.64 2.43
N GLU A 113 -3.11 13.67 3.07
CA GLU A 113 -2.96 14.43 4.31
C GLU A 113 -3.18 15.92 4.08
N SER A 114 -2.94 16.40 2.88
CA SER A 114 -3.06 17.81 2.54
C SER A 114 -4.50 18.24 2.25
N ARG A 115 -5.44 17.31 2.23
CA ARG A 115 -6.82 17.58 1.82
C ARG A 115 -7.72 17.97 3.00
#